data_bc70633afcf3c4b43b8fd56e33df34db
#
_entry.id   bc70633afcf3c4b43b8fd56e33df34db
#
_cell.length_a   1.000
_cell.length_b   1.000
_cell.length_c   1.000
_cell.angle_alpha   90.00
_cell.angle_beta   90.00
_cell.angle_gamma   90.00
#
_symmetry.space_group_name_H-M   'P 1'
#
loop_
_entity.id
_entity.type
_entity.pdbx_description
1 polymer ?
#
loop_
_entity_poly.entity_id
_entity_poly.type
_entity_poly.pdbx_seq_one_letter_code
_entity_poly.pdbx_strand_id
1 'polypeptide(L)'
;MNVDFLKSYDFFTGVPDSQLKPLCDYLMATYGISDRHIIAANEGNAVALAAGYHLATGKIPVVYMQNSGIGNIINPVASLMNDRVYGIPCIFVIGWRGEPGVHDEPQHVYQGEVTLRLLEDMDIRTFVIDKSTAEEEVQAQLQAWRPLLEAGKQVAFVVRKNALTFDGAPTYANANLLSREEVIRHIVDVTDADPIVSTTGKASRELFEIREANGQGHQYDFLTVGSMGHSSSIALGIAIEKPEQKIWCVDGDGAVLMHMGAMAVIGAAAPKNLVHVVINNGAHETVGGMPTVAQRIDLTAIAKACG
;
A
#
# COMPACT_ATOMS: atom_id res chain seq x y z
N MET A 1 16.73 -4.26 15.33
CA MET A 1 17.83 -4.49 14.36
C MET A 1 17.89 -3.31 13.41
N ASN A 2 19.10 -2.83 13.08
CA ASN A 2 19.27 -1.76 12.09
C ASN A 2 18.92 -2.27 10.68
N VAL A 3 18.44 -1.37 9.82
CA VAL A 3 18.05 -1.68 8.43
C VAL A 3 19.24 -1.84 7.46
N ASP A 4 20.48 -1.66 7.92
CA ASP A 4 21.70 -1.73 7.11
C ASP A 4 21.98 -3.08 6.45
N PHE A 5 21.30 -4.14 6.85
CA PHE A 5 21.46 -5.48 6.27
C PHE A 5 21.15 -5.54 4.77
N LEU A 6 20.45 -4.54 4.24
CA LEU A 6 20.10 -4.42 2.81
C LEU A 6 21.03 -3.47 2.03
N LYS A 7 22.04 -2.86 2.65
CA LYS A 7 22.93 -1.85 2.01
C LYS A 7 23.72 -2.35 0.80
N SER A 8 23.87 -3.66 0.63
CA SER A 8 24.53 -4.26 -0.54
C SER A 8 23.67 -4.37 -1.78
N TYR A 9 22.36 -4.07 -1.68
CA TYR A 9 21.44 -4.06 -2.81
C TYR A 9 21.30 -2.66 -3.40
N ASP A 10 21.09 -2.59 -4.72
CA ASP A 10 21.12 -1.33 -5.46
C ASP A 10 19.76 -0.82 -5.88
N PHE A 11 18.70 -1.61 -5.79
CA PHE A 11 17.37 -1.23 -6.24
C PHE A 11 16.29 -1.65 -5.25
N PHE A 12 15.46 -0.68 -4.89
CA PHE A 12 14.37 -0.83 -3.95
C PHE A 12 13.08 -0.29 -4.56
N THR A 13 12.00 -1.03 -4.43
CA THR A 13 10.67 -0.55 -4.80
C THR A 13 9.62 -1.16 -3.89
N GLY A 14 8.49 -0.52 -3.75
CA GLY A 14 7.43 -1.06 -2.89
C GLY A 14 6.35 -0.04 -2.59
N VAL A 15 5.41 -0.46 -1.74
CA VAL A 15 4.38 0.40 -1.15
C VAL A 15 4.71 0.58 0.33
N PRO A 16 4.78 1.82 0.83
CA PRO A 16 5.14 2.08 2.22
C PRO A 16 4.20 1.42 3.23
N ASP A 17 4.77 0.93 4.33
CA ASP A 17 4.05 0.32 5.44
C ASP A 17 4.52 0.85 6.78
N SER A 18 3.59 0.99 7.73
CA SER A 18 3.85 1.54 9.07
C SER A 18 4.80 0.67 9.91
N GLN A 19 4.77 -0.66 9.76
CA GLN A 19 5.73 -1.55 10.45
C GLN A 19 7.12 -1.50 9.83
N LEU A 20 7.20 -1.18 8.55
CA LEU A 20 8.45 -0.98 7.82
C LEU A 20 8.91 0.47 7.82
N LYS A 21 8.31 1.34 8.65
CA LYS A 21 8.69 2.77 8.70
C LYS A 21 10.21 2.98 8.83
N PRO A 22 10.97 2.25 9.69
CA PRO A 22 12.42 2.42 9.74
C PRO A 22 13.14 2.12 8.42
N LEU A 23 12.70 1.10 7.67
CA LEU A 23 13.21 0.81 6.33
C LEU A 23 12.84 1.91 5.33
N CYS A 24 11.59 2.36 5.34
CA CYS A 24 11.12 3.45 4.49
C CYS A 24 11.91 4.75 4.75
N ASP A 25 12.12 5.10 6.01
CA ASP A 25 12.91 6.27 6.41
C ASP A 25 14.36 6.16 5.95
N TYR A 26 14.98 4.98 6.10
CA TYR A 26 16.33 4.70 5.59
C TYR A 26 16.44 4.89 4.08
N LEU A 27 15.51 4.30 3.33
CA LEU A 27 15.49 4.40 1.86
C LEU A 27 15.32 5.85 1.40
N MET A 28 14.44 6.60 2.06
CA MET A 28 14.23 8.01 1.75
C MET A 28 15.43 8.89 2.13
N ALA A 29 16.08 8.63 3.28
CA ALA A 29 17.26 9.36 3.70
C ALA A 29 18.48 9.08 2.80
N THR A 30 18.60 7.84 2.31
CA THR A 30 19.76 7.38 1.55
C THR A 30 19.62 7.65 0.05
N TYR A 31 18.46 7.37 -0.51
CA TYR A 31 18.25 7.38 -1.97
C TYR A 31 17.20 8.41 -2.42
N GLY A 32 16.37 8.92 -1.51
CA GLY A 32 15.20 9.72 -1.89
C GLY A 32 14.25 8.95 -2.80
N ILE A 33 13.57 9.65 -3.71
CA ILE A 33 12.91 9.05 -4.89
C ILE A 33 13.85 9.21 -6.06
N SER A 34 14.35 8.10 -6.57
CA SER A 34 15.38 8.07 -7.62
C SER A 34 15.25 6.79 -8.46
N ASP A 35 16.18 6.60 -9.39
CA ASP A 35 16.36 5.36 -10.15
C ASP A 35 16.74 4.14 -9.29
N ARG A 36 17.18 4.37 -8.05
CA ARG A 36 17.50 3.32 -7.06
C ARG A 36 16.37 3.03 -6.07
N HIS A 37 15.43 3.95 -5.90
CA HIS A 37 14.30 3.80 -5.00
C HIS A 37 13.03 4.41 -5.60
N ILE A 38 12.09 3.53 -5.98
CA ILE A 38 10.81 3.90 -6.58
C ILE A 38 9.67 3.47 -5.66
N ILE A 39 8.86 4.45 -5.22
CA ILE A 39 7.61 4.16 -4.53
C ILE A 39 6.58 3.80 -5.59
N ALA A 40 6.14 2.55 -5.59
CA ALA A 40 5.20 2.02 -6.58
C ALA A 40 3.75 2.41 -6.25
N ALA A 41 2.91 2.46 -7.28
CA ALA A 41 1.48 2.72 -7.10
C ALA A 41 0.77 1.57 -6.37
N ASN A 42 1.17 0.32 -6.64
CA ASN A 42 0.74 -0.88 -5.93
C ASN A 42 1.83 -1.95 -5.94
N GLU A 43 1.65 -3.01 -5.17
CA GLU A 43 2.66 -4.05 -4.97
C GLU A 43 2.92 -4.88 -6.24
N GLY A 44 1.90 -5.09 -7.07
CA GLY A 44 2.05 -5.76 -8.37
C GLY A 44 2.95 -4.95 -9.32
N ASN A 45 2.80 -3.62 -9.34
CA ASN A 45 3.70 -2.73 -10.08
C ASN A 45 5.12 -2.77 -9.51
N ALA A 46 5.29 -2.85 -8.18
CA ALA A 46 6.61 -2.99 -7.56
C ALA A 46 7.31 -4.27 -8.03
N VAL A 47 6.60 -5.39 -8.06
CA VAL A 47 7.12 -6.67 -8.57
C VAL A 47 7.54 -6.55 -10.05
N ALA A 48 6.74 -5.89 -10.87
CA ALA A 48 7.06 -5.69 -12.28
C ALA A 48 8.29 -4.79 -12.49
N LEU A 49 8.43 -3.71 -11.70
CA LEU A 49 9.63 -2.85 -11.69
C LEU A 49 10.87 -3.64 -11.27
N ALA A 50 10.75 -4.47 -10.23
CA ALA A 50 11.82 -5.33 -9.77
C ALA A 50 12.24 -6.35 -10.85
N ALA A 51 11.28 -6.96 -11.53
CA ALA A 51 11.56 -7.85 -12.67
C ALA A 51 12.31 -7.13 -13.79
N GLY A 52 11.87 -5.93 -14.17
CA GLY A 52 12.53 -5.11 -15.18
C GLY A 52 13.96 -4.74 -14.81
N TYR A 53 14.20 -4.38 -13.54
CA TYR A 53 15.54 -4.11 -13.03
C TYR A 53 16.46 -5.34 -13.16
N HIS A 54 15.97 -6.52 -12.72
CA HIS A 54 16.73 -7.77 -12.83
C HIS A 54 17.07 -8.10 -14.29
N LEU A 55 16.10 -8.04 -15.18
CA LEU A 55 16.28 -8.33 -16.61
C LEU A 55 17.33 -7.42 -17.26
N ALA A 56 17.39 -6.16 -16.83
CA ALA A 56 18.33 -5.19 -17.39
C ALA A 56 19.74 -5.32 -16.81
N THR A 57 19.89 -5.78 -15.56
CA THR A 57 21.16 -5.68 -14.81
C THR A 57 21.73 -7.02 -14.35
N GLY A 58 20.90 -8.06 -14.32
CA GLY A 58 21.23 -9.34 -13.67
C GLY A 58 21.32 -9.29 -12.13
N LYS A 59 21.08 -8.11 -11.53
CA LYS A 59 21.16 -7.91 -10.08
C LYS A 59 19.83 -8.26 -9.39
N ILE A 60 19.91 -8.48 -8.07
CA ILE A 60 18.76 -8.86 -7.25
C ILE A 60 18.08 -7.59 -6.71
N PRO A 61 16.79 -7.34 -7.02
CA PRO A 61 16.01 -6.26 -6.46
C PRO A 61 15.45 -6.58 -5.07
N VAL A 62 15.07 -5.53 -4.33
CA VAL A 62 14.35 -5.61 -3.07
C VAL A 62 12.98 -4.97 -3.22
N VAL A 63 11.91 -5.71 -2.84
CA VAL A 63 10.53 -5.22 -2.84
C VAL A 63 10.01 -5.20 -1.41
N TYR A 64 9.50 -4.04 -0.96
CA TYR A 64 8.94 -3.89 0.39
C TYR A 64 7.44 -3.61 0.34
N MET A 65 6.71 -4.15 1.32
CA MET A 65 5.25 -3.98 1.40
C MET A 65 4.69 -4.39 2.77
N GLN A 66 3.45 -4.02 3.02
CA GLN A 66 2.65 -4.64 4.08
C GLN A 66 2.19 -6.03 3.64
N ASN A 67 1.97 -6.96 4.58
CA ASN A 67 1.45 -8.29 4.25
C ASN A 67 0.08 -8.27 3.55
N SER A 68 -0.73 -7.22 3.71
CA SER A 68 -1.97 -7.05 2.93
C SER A 68 -1.71 -6.93 1.42
N GLY A 69 -0.54 -6.44 1.03
CA GLY A 69 -0.11 -6.34 -0.36
C GLY A 69 0.25 -7.67 -1.04
N ILE A 70 0.37 -8.77 -0.26
CA ILE A 70 0.64 -10.11 -0.82
C ILE A 70 -0.42 -10.49 -1.87
N GLY A 71 -1.68 -10.11 -1.65
CA GLY A 71 -2.75 -10.36 -2.63
C GLY A 71 -2.45 -9.79 -4.02
N ASN A 72 -1.82 -8.61 -4.09
CA ASN A 72 -1.49 -7.93 -5.35
C ASN A 72 -0.27 -8.54 -6.06
N ILE A 73 0.56 -9.32 -5.36
CA ILE A 73 1.75 -9.95 -5.94
C ILE A 73 1.54 -11.41 -6.34
N ILE A 74 0.42 -12.05 -5.98
CA ILE A 74 0.18 -13.47 -6.27
C ILE A 74 0.37 -13.74 -7.77
N ASN A 75 -0.34 -13.02 -8.62
CA ASN A 75 -0.25 -13.25 -10.07
C ASN A 75 1.15 -12.93 -10.63
N PRO A 76 1.76 -11.75 -10.42
CA PRO A 76 3.07 -11.46 -10.98
C PRO A 76 4.19 -12.37 -10.43
N VAL A 77 4.10 -12.85 -9.19
CA VAL A 77 5.05 -13.85 -8.69
C VAL A 77 4.81 -15.21 -9.35
N ALA A 78 3.58 -15.72 -9.32
CA ALA A 78 3.27 -17.06 -9.79
C ALA A 78 3.41 -17.21 -11.32
N SER A 79 3.03 -16.19 -12.10
CA SER A 79 2.95 -16.28 -13.57
C SER A 79 4.10 -15.57 -14.31
N LEU A 80 4.96 -14.83 -13.61
CA LEU A 80 6.10 -14.13 -14.20
C LEU A 80 7.42 -14.50 -13.51
N MET A 81 7.56 -14.25 -12.18
CA MET A 81 8.86 -14.37 -11.51
C MET A 81 9.24 -15.81 -11.14
N ASN A 82 8.25 -16.71 -10.94
CA ASN A 82 8.48 -18.08 -10.51
C ASN A 82 9.53 -18.78 -11.38
N ASP A 83 10.34 -19.66 -10.78
CA ASP A 83 11.41 -20.40 -11.46
C ASP A 83 10.91 -21.35 -12.56
N ARG A 84 9.62 -21.72 -12.53
CA ARG A 84 8.96 -22.49 -13.60
C ARG A 84 8.55 -21.62 -14.80
N VAL A 85 8.74 -20.30 -14.73
CA VAL A 85 8.40 -19.35 -15.79
C VAL A 85 9.67 -18.65 -16.27
N TYR A 86 10.09 -17.57 -15.62
CA TYR A 86 11.31 -16.82 -15.98
C TYR A 86 12.44 -16.94 -14.96
N GLY A 87 12.15 -17.39 -13.74
CA GLY A 87 13.15 -17.52 -12.68
C GLY A 87 13.79 -16.18 -12.31
N ILE A 88 12.98 -15.18 -11.97
CA ILE A 88 13.45 -13.85 -11.61
C ILE A 88 13.61 -13.75 -10.09
N PRO A 89 14.86 -13.65 -9.56
CA PRO A 89 15.07 -13.57 -8.13
C PRO A 89 14.60 -12.23 -7.56
N CYS A 90 14.12 -12.27 -6.31
CA CYS A 90 13.73 -11.08 -5.58
C CYS A 90 13.82 -11.32 -4.06
N ILE A 91 14.19 -10.29 -3.31
CA ILE A 91 14.06 -10.26 -1.85
C ILE A 91 12.84 -9.41 -1.50
N PHE A 92 11.85 -10.03 -0.88
CA PHE A 92 10.73 -9.31 -0.28
C PHE A 92 11.04 -8.92 1.16
N VAL A 93 10.59 -7.73 1.58
CA VAL A 93 10.57 -7.29 2.98
C VAL A 93 9.13 -6.94 3.31
N ILE A 94 8.51 -7.75 4.16
CA ILE A 94 7.06 -7.73 4.38
C ILE A 94 6.78 -7.39 5.84
N GLY A 95 6.10 -6.27 6.09
CA GLY A 95 5.60 -5.91 7.42
C GLY A 95 4.43 -6.83 7.81
N TRP A 96 4.55 -7.54 8.92
CA TRP A 96 3.54 -8.49 9.38
C TRP A 96 2.50 -7.85 10.29
N ARG A 97 1.44 -7.31 9.70
CA ARG A 97 0.25 -6.85 10.43
C ARG A 97 -0.64 -8.03 10.76
N GLY A 98 -1.31 -7.97 11.91
CA GLY A 98 -2.23 -9.01 12.37
C GLY A 98 -1.56 -10.33 12.72
N GLU A 99 -0.29 -10.32 13.13
CA GLU A 99 0.41 -11.53 13.59
C GLU A 99 -0.41 -12.24 14.66
N PRO A 100 -0.60 -13.58 14.58
CA PRO A 100 -1.36 -14.33 15.57
C PRO A 100 -0.85 -14.09 17.00
N GLY A 101 -1.78 -13.77 17.92
CA GLY A 101 -1.46 -13.46 19.33
C GLY A 101 -0.99 -12.04 19.58
N VAL A 102 -0.88 -11.17 18.56
CA VAL A 102 -0.56 -9.76 18.69
C VAL A 102 -1.79 -8.92 18.37
N HIS A 103 -2.16 -8.01 19.28
CA HIS A 103 -3.31 -7.11 19.06
C HIS A 103 -3.04 -6.18 17.84
N ASP A 104 -3.97 -6.17 16.89
CA ASP A 104 -3.98 -5.30 15.72
C ASP A 104 -5.43 -4.96 15.34
N GLU A 105 -5.61 -4.09 14.35
CA GLU A 105 -6.92 -3.70 13.83
C GLU A 105 -7.64 -4.90 13.18
N PRO A 106 -8.97 -5.00 13.25
CA PRO A 106 -9.74 -6.17 12.81
C PRO A 106 -9.44 -6.63 11.37
N GLN A 107 -9.23 -5.68 10.44
CA GLN A 107 -8.93 -5.98 9.03
C GLN A 107 -7.59 -6.67 8.82
N HIS A 108 -6.69 -6.62 9.81
CA HIS A 108 -5.37 -7.24 9.71
C HIS A 108 -5.33 -8.66 10.29
N VAL A 109 -6.29 -9.03 11.15
CA VAL A 109 -6.26 -10.30 11.90
C VAL A 109 -6.17 -11.51 10.95
N TYR A 110 -7.16 -11.69 10.09
CA TYR A 110 -7.16 -12.82 9.16
C TYR A 110 -5.99 -12.76 8.16
N GLN A 111 -5.65 -11.56 7.69
CA GLN A 111 -4.50 -11.36 6.80
C GLN A 111 -3.19 -11.80 7.47
N GLY A 112 -3.03 -11.52 8.75
CA GLY A 112 -1.88 -11.94 9.55
C GLY A 112 -1.78 -13.46 9.71
N GLU A 113 -2.92 -14.11 9.96
CA GLU A 113 -3.01 -15.57 10.11
C GLU A 113 -2.55 -16.33 8.85
N VAL A 114 -2.91 -15.81 7.67
CA VAL A 114 -2.63 -16.49 6.39
C VAL A 114 -1.29 -16.09 5.76
N THR A 115 -0.60 -15.09 6.29
CA THR A 115 0.60 -14.48 5.67
C THR A 115 1.68 -15.49 5.33
N LEU A 116 2.15 -16.29 6.30
CA LEU A 116 3.24 -17.24 6.07
C LEU A 116 2.83 -18.35 5.12
N ARG A 117 1.60 -18.82 5.23
CA ARG A 117 1.06 -19.86 4.36
C ARG A 117 0.95 -19.39 2.90
N LEU A 118 0.46 -18.17 2.67
CA LEU A 118 0.39 -17.59 1.32
C LEU A 118 1.77 -17.49 0.67
N LEU A 119 2.79 -17.12 1.43
CA LEU A 119 4.17 -17.07 0.94
C LEU A 119 4.70 -18.46 0.62
N GLU A 120 4.43 -19.45 1.47
CA GLU A 120 4.79 -20.85 1.25
C GLU A 120 4.10 -21.43 0.01
N ASP A 121 2.78 -21.18 -0.16
CA ASP A 121 2.00 -21.62 -1.33
C ASP A 121 2.56 -21.04 -2.65
N MET A 122 3.25 -19.87 -2.60
CA MET A 122 3.96 -19.27 -3.72
C MET A 122 5.43 -19.73 -3.88
N ASP A 123 5.88 -20.72 -3.10
CA ASP A 123 7.28 -21.20 -3.04
C ASP A 123 8.28 -20.11 -2.60
N ILE A 124 7.84 -19.10 -1.87
CA ILE A 124 8.69 -18.04 -1.31
C ILE A 124 9.22 -18.50 0.05
N ARG A 125 10.55 -18.64 0.19
CA ARG A 125 11.17 -19.00 1.46
C ARG A 125 11.20 -17.82 2.41
N THR A 126 10.73 -18.02 3.64
CA THR A 126 10.57 -16.94 4.62
C THR A 126 11.57 -17.04 5.77
N PHE A 127 11.96 -15.88 6.30
CA PHE A 127 12.65 -15.74 7.58
C PHE A 127 11.96 -14.63 8.38
N VAL A 128 11.54 -14.93 9.60
CA VAL A 128 10.83 -13.96 10.45
C VAL A 128 11.85 -13.18 11.26
N ILE A 129 11.79 -11.85 11.13
CA ILE A 129 12.63 -10.92 11.90
C ILE A 129 11.79 -10.37 13.07
N ASP A 130 12.31 -10.53 14.28
CA ASP A 130 11.75 -9.95 15.50
C ASP A 130 12.75 -9.06 16.26
N LYS A 131 12.36 -8.57 17.43
CA LYS A 131 13.21 -7.67 18.24
C LYS A 131 14.48 -8.33 18.76
N SER A 132 14.50 -9.67 18.89
CA SER A 132 15.63 -10.43 19.40
C SER A 132 16.55 -10.93 18.29
N THR A 133 16.12 -10.83 17.03
CA THR A 133 16.91 -11.28 15.88
C THR A 133 18.20 -10.45 15.77
N ALA A 134 19.33 -11.12 15.83
CA ALA A 134 20.64 -10.48 15.67
C ALA A 134 20.96 -10.19 14.20
N GLU A 135 21.78 -9.18 13.95
CA GLU A 135 22.20 -8.84 12.58
C GLU A 135 22.96 -9.98 11.91
N GLU A 136 23.77 -10.70 12.68
CA GLU A 136 24.52 -11.86 12.21
C GLU A 136 23.61 -12.99 11.72
N GLU A 137 22.46 -13.19 12.36
CA GLU A 137 21.48 -14.20 11.93
C GLU A 137 20.87 -13.83 10.57
N VAL A 138 20.56 -12.55 10.36
CA VAL A 138 20.04 -12.05 9.08
C VAL A 138 21.07 -12.15 7.97
N GLN A 139 22.33 -11.81 8.27
CA GLN A 139 23.44 -11.97 7.31
C GLN A 139 23.69 -13.45 6.98
N ALA A 140 23.66 -14.33 7.96
CA ALA A 140 23.77 -15.77 7.74
C ALA A 140 22.61 -16.31 6.87
N GLN A 141 21.39 -15.81 7.11
CA GLN A 141 20.22 -16.16 6.30
C GLN A 141 20.34 -15.68 4.85
N LEU A 142 20.83 -14.46 4.61
CA LEU A 142 21.11 -13.96 3.26
C LEU A 142 22.14 -14.83 2.53
N GLN A 143 23.19 -15.26 3.23
CA GLN A 143 24.18 -16.18 2.66
C GLN A 143 23.56 -17.55 2.35
N ALA A 144 22.72 -18.10 3.23
CA ALA A 144 22.01 -19.35 3.00
C ALA A 144 21.03 -19.28 1.82
N TRP A 145 20.44 -18.10 1.56
CA TRP A 145 19.53 -17.87 0.44
C TRP A 145 20.23 -17.58 -0.90
N ARG A 146 21.52 -17.32 -0.88
CA ARG A 146 22.27 -17.01 -2.10
C ARG A 146 22.08 -18.05 -3.21
N PRO A 147 22.18 -19.38 -2.97
CA PRO A 147 21.92 -20.37 -4.02
C PRO A 147 20.49 -20.36 -4.55
N LEU A 148 19.50 -20.00 -3.72
CA LEU A 148 18.10 -19.88 -4.15
C LEU A 148 17.93 -18.68 -5.06
N LEU A 149 18.49 -17.53 -4.70
CA LEU A 149 18.46 -16.30 -5.50
C LEU A 149 19.21 -16.49 -6.83
N GLU A 150 20.35 -17.17 -6.82
CA GLU A 150 21.11 -17.52 -8.03
C GLU A 150 20.33 -18.50 -8.93
N ALA A 151 19.45 -19.33 -8.35
CA ALA A 151 18.53 -20.20 -9.09
C ALA A 151 17.23 -19.49 -9.53
N GLY A 152 17.13 -18.18 -9.38
CA GLY A 152 15.95 -17.39 -9.80
C GLY A 152 14.76 -17.46 -8.87
N LYS A 153 14.94 -17.92 -7.61
CA LYS A 153 13.86 -18.01 -6.63
C LYS A 153 13.68 -16.72 -5.84
N GLN A 154 12.51 -16.56 -5.25
CA GLN A 154 12.15 -15.44 -4.39
C GLN A 154 12.26 -15.87 -2.92
N VAL A 155 12.65 -14.89 -2.07
CA VAL A 155 12.76 -15.06 -0.62
C VAL A 155 12.11 -13.87 0.09
N ALA A 156 11.70 -14.03 1.35
CA ALA A 156 11.05 -12.98 2.09
C ALA A 156 11.51 -12.87 3.55
N PHE A 157 11.91 -11.67 3.95
CA PHE A 157 11.94 -11.30 5.35
C PHE A 157 10.54 -10.85 5.79
N VAL A 158 9.98 -11.54 6.78
CA VAL A 158 8.69 -11.18 7.40
C VAL A 158 8.97 -10.48 8.71
N VAL A 159 8.64 -9.21 8.78
CA VAL A 159 9.09 -8.29 9.85
C VAL A 159 7.98 -8.10 10.88
N ARG A 160 8.25 -8.49 12.11
CA ARG A 160 7.37 -8.29 13.28
C ARG A 160 7.37 -6.83 13.74
N LYS A 161 6.33 -6.47 14.48
CA LYS A 161 6.16 -5.12 15.04
C LYS A 161 7.38 -4.66 15.83
N ASN A 162 7.93 -3.48 15.50
CA ASN A 162 9.09 -2.87 16.14
C ASN A 162 10.39 -3.71 16.06
N ALA A 163 10.54 -4.56 15.08
CA ALA A 163 11.76 -5.35 14.89
C ALA A 163 12.90 -4.57 14.24
N LEU A 164 12.57 -3.57 13.39
CA LEU A 164 13.54 -2.72 12.72
C LEU A 164 13.72 -1.38 13.45
N THR A 165 14.92 -0.80 13.30
CA THR A 165 15.28 0.54 13.81
C THR A 165 16.07 1.31 12.77
N PHE A 166 15.90 2.64 12.76
CA PHE A 166 16.68 3.60 12.01
C PHE A 166 16.68 4.95 12.75
N ASP A 167 17.83 5.59 12.90
CA ASP A 167 17.96 6.81 13.71
C ASP A 167 17.70 8.10 12.93
N GLY A 168 17.56 8.03 11.61
CA GLY A 168 17.31 9.17 10.74
C GLY A 168 15.85 9.21 10.26
N ALA A 169 15.02 10.10 10.82
CA ALA A 169 13.65 10.27 10.34
C ALA A 169 13.54 11.47 9.39
N PRO A 170 13.29 11.26 8.07
CA PRO A 170 13.00 12.37 7.17
C PRO A 170 11.69 13.06 7.58
N THR A 171 11.67 14.39 7.45
CA THR A 171 10.47 15.20 7.69
C THR A 171 9.90 15.63 6.35
N TYR A 172 8.56 15.51 6.23
CA TYR A 172 7.84 15.92 5.04
C TYR A 172 6.93 17.09 5.41
N ALA A 173 7.06 18.19 4.66
CA ALA A 173 6.19 19.35 4.77
C ALA A 173 5.31 19.46 3.53
N ASN A 174 4.09 19.94 3.71
CA ASN A 174 3.22 20.34 2.60
C ASN A 174 2.69 21.75 2.84
N ALA A 175 2.20 22.39 1.78
CA ALA A 175 1.61 23.72 1.80
C ALA A 175 0.08 23.66 1.64
N ASN A 176 -0.56 22.56 1.96
CA ASN A 176 -2.01 22.39 1.85
C ASN A 176 -2.73 23.34 2.81
N LEU A 177 -3.74 24.05 2.31
CA LEU A 177 -4.51 25.04 3.08
C LEU A 177 -5.63 24.40 3.91
N LEU A 178 -6.13 23.25 3.45
CA LEU A 178 -7.22 22.52 4.12
C LEU A 178 -6.67 21.21 4.67
N SER A 179 -7.11 20.84 5.85
CA SER A 179 -6.90 19.50 6.39
C SER A 179 -7.89 18.52 5.76
N ARG A 180 -7.57 17.23 5.79
CA ARG A 180 -8.48 16.16 5.36
C ARG A 180 -9.77 16.18 6.18
N GLU A 181 -9.67 16.38 7.49
CA GLU A 181 -10.81 16.44 8.38
C GLU A 181 -11.77 17.58 8.01
N GLU A 182 -11.25 18.77 7.67
CA GLU A 182 -12.09 19.89 7.20
C GLU A 182 -12.84 19.55 5.92
N VAL A 183 -12.17 18.89 4.95
CA VAL A 183 -12.81 18.44 3.71
C VAL A 183 -13.93 17.42 4.00
N ILE A 184 -13.67 16.44 4.86
CA ILE A 184 -14.67 15.41 5.21
C ILE A 184 -15.84 16.07 5.96
N ARG A 185 -15.59 17.03 6.85
CA ARG A 185 -16.63 17.79 7.55
C ARG A 185 -17.54 18.52 6.56
N HIS A 186 -16.97 19.20 5.58
CA HIS A 186 -17.77 19.86 4.54
C HIS A 186 -18.61 18.88 3.72
N ILE A 187 -18.08 17.67 3.45
CA ILE A 187 -18.85 16.63 2.77
C ILE A 187 -20.03 16.18 3.64
N VAL A 188 -19.80 15.93 4.93
CA VAL A 188 -20.84 15.53 5.88
C VAL A 188 -21.92 16.59 6.01
N ASP A 189 -21.54 17.88 5.99
CA ASP A 189 -22.47 19.00 6.10
C ASP A 189 -23.43 19.13 4.89
N VAL A 190 -23.03 18.62 3.71
CA VAL A 190 -23.85 18.67 2.48
C VAL A 190 -24.48 17.35 2.10
N THR A 191 -24.15 16.26 2.81
CA THR A 191 -24.71 14.92 2.61
C THR A 191 -25.68 14.61 3.73
N ASP A 192 -26.97 14.67 3.49
CA ASP A 192 -27.99 14.32 4.49
C ASP A 192 -28.07 12.78 4.64
N ALA A 193 -28.88 12.13 3.81
CA ALA A 193 -29.05 10.67 3.77
C ALA A 193 -28.33 10.02 2.57
N ASP A 194 -27.44 10.73 1.92
CA ASP A 194 -26.63 10.21 0.81
C ASP A 194 -25.57 9.22 1.34
N PRO A 195 -25.42 8.06 0.73
CA PRO A 195 -24.36 7.13 1.08
C PRO A 195 -22.96 7.70 0.84
N ILE A 196 -22.07 7.52 1.82
CA ILE A 196 -20.65 7.88 1.72
C ILE A 196 -19.81 6.60 1.79
N VAL A 197 -19.04 6.33 0.75
CA VAL A 197 -18.01 5.29 0.74
C VAL A 197 -16.67 5.96 0.94
N SER A 198 -16.00 5.74 2.07
CA SER A 198 -14.69 6.33 2.36
C SER A 198 -13.56 5.34 2.17
N THR A 199 -12.39 5.86 1.80
CA THR A 199 -11.16 5.07 1.69
C THR A 199 -10.63 4.63 3.06
N THR A 200 -9.67 3.70 3.06
CA THR A 200 -9.08 3.13 4.27
C THR A 200 -8.32 4.15 5.13
N GLY A 201 -8.11 3.82 6.38
CA GLY A 201 -7.23 4.54 7.28
C GLY A 201 -7.88 5.77 7.93
N LYS A 202 -7.16 6.88 7.95
CA LYS A 202 -7.60 8.09 8.66
C LYS A 202 -8.88 8.69 8.10
N ALA A 203 -9.14 8.62 6.79
CA ALA A 203 -10.34 9.18 6.20
C ALA A 203 -11.61 8.51 6.74
N SER A 204 -11.64 7.18 6.82
CA SER A 204 -12.77 6.46 7.43
C SER A 204 -12.92 6.76 8.92
N ARG A 205 -11.80 6.88 9.65
CA ARG A 205 -11.83 7.19 11.09
C ARG A 205 -12.36 8.61 11.34
N GLU A 206 -11.88 9.60 10.58
CA GLU A 206 -12.35 10.98 10.69
C GLU A 206 -13.82 11.12 10.30
N LEU A 207 -14.28 10.42 9.27
CA LEU A 207 -15.71 10.39 8.92
C LEU A 207 -16.54 9.84 10.08
N PHE A 208 -16.11 8.74 10.70
CA PHE A 208 -16.75 8.17 11.87
C PHE A 208 -16.81 9.18 13.03
N GLU A 209 -15.68 9.77 13.39
CA GLU A 209 -15.56 10.70 14.52
C GLU A 209 -16.40 11.99 14.30
N ILE A 210 -16.47 12.49 13.05
CA ILE A 210 -17.29 13.65 12.70
C ILE A 210 -18.78 13.32 12.89
N ARG A 211 -19.25 12.15 12.43
CA ARG A 211 -20.65 11.71 12.61
C ARG A 211 -20.99 11.58 14.11
N GLU A 212 -20.11 10.95 14.91
CA GLU A 212 -20.27 10.85 16.36
C GLU A 212 -20.37 12.25 17.01
N ALA A 213 -19.47 13.15 16.68
CA ALA A 213 -19.46 14.51 17.22
C ALA A 213 -20.73 15.30 16.87
N ASN A 214 -21.34 15.02 15.71
CA ASN A 214 -22.60 15.64 15.27
C ASN A 214 -23.85 14.94 15.82
N GLY A 215 -23.72 13.83 16.57
CA GLY A 215 -24.85 13.01 17.01
C GLY A 215 -25.59 12.32 15.85
N GLN A 216 -24.92 12.08 14.74
CA GLN A 216 -25.44 11.41 13.55
C GLN A 216 -25.18 9.90 13.62
N GLY A 217 -26.04 9.10 12.97
CA GLY A 217 -25.82 7.67 12.83
C GLY A 217 -24.93 7.34 11.62
N HIS A 218 -24.49 6.07 11.53
CA HIS A 218 -23.59 5.58 10.49
C HIS A 218 -24.29 4.75 9.40
N GLN A 219 -25.62 4.74 9.37
CA GLN A 219 -26.42 3.87 8.50
C GLN A 219 -26.24 4.14 6.99
N TYR A 220 -25.68 5.28 6.64
CA TYR A 220 -25.40 5.67 5.25
C TYR A 220 -23.90 5.64 4.91
N ASP A 221 -23.03 5.28 5.85
CA ASP A 221 -21.59 5.29 5.64
C ASP A 221 -21.07 3.86 5.42
N PHE A 222 -20.28 3.66 4.39
CA PHE A 222 -19.47 2.47 4.22
C PHE A 222 -18.00 2.83 4.46
N LEU A 223 -17.53 2.53 5.68
CA LEU A 223 -16.17 2.82 6.10
C LEU A 223 -15.25 1.68 5.65
N THR A 224 -14.54 1.88 4.54
CA THR A 224 -13.59 0.88 4.05
C THR A 224 -12.43 0.77 5.04
N VAL A 225 -12.30 -0.36 5.70
CA VAL A 225 -11.26 -0.57 6.73
C VAL A 225 -9.99 -1.21 6.16
N GLY A 226 -10.11 -1.97 5.08
CA GLY A 226 -9.02 -2.61 4.34
C GLY A 226 -9.22 -2.44 2.83
N SER A 227 -8.41 -3.15 2.03
CA SER A 227 -8.56 -3.15 0.56
C SER A 227 -8.41 -1.76 -0.06
N MET A 228 -7.32 -1.07 0.27
CA MET A 228 -7.01 0.28 -0.24
C MET A 228 -7.11 0.32 -1.77
N GLY A 229 -7.73 1.38 -2.29
CA GLY A 229 -7.91 1.61 -3.73
C GLY A 229 -9.20 1.04 -4.34
N HIS A 230 -10.09 0.44 -3.54
CA HIS A 230 -11.35 -0.14 -4.04
C HIS A 230 -12.60 0.68 -3.73
N SER A 231 -12.50 1.76 -2.95
CA SER A 231 -13.62 2.61 -2.54
C SER A 231 -14.44 3.11 -3.72
N SER A 232 -13.78 3.58 -4.77
CA SER A 232 -14.43 4.12 -5.97
C SER A 232 -15.21 3.05 -6.75
N SER A 233 -14.71 1.82 -6.82
CA SER A 233 -15.42 0.70 -7.43
C SER A 233 -16.63 0.25 -6.61
N ILE A 234 -16.52 0.26 -5.27
CA ILE A 234 -17.64 0.00 -4.36
C ILE A 234 -18.73 1.07 -4.56
N ALA A 235 -18.33 2.35 -4.56
CA ALA A 235 -19.23 3.46 -4.79
C ALA A 235 -19.93 3.40 -6.16
N LEU A 236 -19.20 3.01 -7.22
CA LEU A 236 -19.78 2.77 -8.55
C LEU A 236 -20.84 1.68 -8.51
N GLY A 237 -20.57 0.54 -7.87
CA GLY A 237 -21.54 -0.54 -7.74
C GLY A 237 -22.85 -0.09 -7.06
N ILE A 238 -22.73 0.72 -6.00
CA ILE A 238 -23.90 1.30 -5.33
C ILE A 238 -24.62 2.30 -6.24
N ALA A 239 -23.87 3.17 -6.95
CA ALA A 239 -24.44 4.19 -7.82
C ALA A 239 -25.27 3.58 -8.98
N ILE A 240 -24.84 2.47 -9.55
CA ILE A 240 -25.56 1.73 -10.59
C ILE A 240 -26.89 1.19 -10.06
N GLU A 241 -26.90 0.61 -8.86
CA GLU A 241 -28.08 -0.01 -8.27
C GLU A 241 -29.04 0.99 -7.61
N LYS A 242 -28.58 2.22 -7.37
CA LYS A 242 -29.36 3.31 -6.72
C LYS A 242 -29.34 4.58 -7.56
N PRO A 243 -29.86 4.55 -8.81
CA PRO A 243 -29.69 5.68 -9.74
C PRO A 243 -30.35 6.99 -9.29
N GLU A 244 -31.36 6.93 -8.42
CA GLU A 244 -32.07 8.08 -7.88
C GLU A 244 -31.42 8.67 -6.63
N GLN A 245 -30.36 8.02 -6.09
CA GLN A 245 -29.68 8.44 -4.88
C GLN A 245 -28.26 8.90 -5.22
N LYS A 246 -27.85 10.05 -4.71
CA LYS A 246 -26.47 10.51 -4.87
C LYS A 246 -25.55 9.67 -4.00
N ILE A 247 -24.45 9.20 -4.56
CA ILE A 247 -23.43 8.40 -3.88
C ILE A 247 -22.14 9.19 -3.83
N TRP A 248 -21.54 9.30 -2.64
CA TRP A 248 -20.28 9.96 -2.44
C TRP A 248 -19.17 8.94 -2.24
N CYS A 249 -18.07 9.12 -2.95
CA CYS A 249 -16.82 8.38 -2.71
C CYS A 249 -15.78 9.38 -2.20
N VAL A 250 -15.27 9.17 -0.98
CA VAL A 250 -14.18 9.96 -0.40
C VAL A 250 -12.92 9.13 -0.44
N ASP A 251 -11.99 9.53 -1.29
CA ASP A 251 -10.78 8.76 -1.56
C ASP A 251 -9.52 9.59 -1.29
N GLY A 252 -8.38 8.92 -1.15
CA GLY A 252 -7.07 9.54 -1.06
C GLY A 252 -6.28 9.35 -2.36
N ASP A 253 -5.33 10.23 -2.62
CA ASP A 253 -4.47 10.15 -3.81
C ASP A 253 -3.71 8.80 -3.91
N GLY A 254 -3.14 8.33 -2.81
CA GLY A 254 -2.46 7.04 -2.78
C GLY A 254 -3.39 5.86 -3.06
N ALA A 255 -4.64 5.92 -2.58
CA ALA A 255 -5.64 4.88 -2.84
C ALA A 255 -6.09 4.88 -4.31
N VAL A 256 -6.37 6.05 -4.88
CA VAL A 256 -6.69 6.18 -6.30
C VAL A 256 -5.58 5.65 -7.18
N LEU A 257 -4.31 5.94 -6.85
CA LEU A 257 -3.16 5.46 -7.61
C LEU A 257 -3.03 3.93 -7.60
N MET A 258 -3.41 3.27 -6.52
CA MET A 258 -3.31 1.80 -6.44
C MET A 258 -4.12 1.09 -7.53
N HIS A 259 -5.31 1.59 -7.86
CA HIS A 259 -6.21 1.01 -8.84
C HIS A 259 -6.79 2.07 -9.78
N MET A 260 -5.95 2.94 -10.30
CA MET A 260 -6.35 4.10 -11.14
C MET A 260 -7.18 3.71 -12.37
N GLY A 261 -7.06 2.47 -12.86
CA GLY A 261 -7.92 1.95 -13.92
C GLY A 261 -9.42 1.96 -13.59
N ALA A 262 -9.80 2.02 -12.31
CA ALA A 262 -11.19 2.19 -11.89
C ALA A 262 -11.80 3.49 -12.44
N MET A 263 -11.03 4.57 -12.62
CA MET A 263 -11.50 5.82 -13.23
C MET A 263 -12.04 5.60 -14.65
N ALA A 264 -11.36 4.78 -15.46
CA ALA A 264 -11.80 4.48 -16.81
C ALA A 264 -13.11 3.65 -16.80
N VAL A 265 -13.27 2.75 -15.84
CA VAL A 265 -14.51 1.98 -15.68
C VAL A 265 -15.66 2.89 -15.23
N ILE A 266 -15.41 3.82 -14.31
CA ILE A 266 -16.40 4.83 -13.88
C ILE A 266 -16.81 5.71 -15.05
N GLY A 267 -15.84 6.24 -15.84
CA GLY A 267 -16.12 7.05 -17.01
C GLY A 267 -16.92 6.30 -18.06
N ALA A 268 -16.59 5.03 -18.35
CA ALA A 268 -17.33 4.20 -19.28
C ALA A 268 -18.78 3.90 -18.80
N ALA A 269 -18.98 3.71 -17.50
CA ALA A 269 -20.30 3.51 -16.90
C ALA A 269 -21.11 4.82 -16.83
N ALA A 270 -20.44 5.97 -16.78
CA ALA A 270 -21.01 7.32 -16.75
C ALA A 270 -22.18 7.51 -15.76
N PRO A 271 -22.04 7.11 -14.47
CA PRO A 271 -23.11 7.28 -13.50
C PRO A 271 -23.33 8.75 -13.21
N LYS A 272 -24.59 9.21 -13.33
CA LYS A 272 -24.93 10.64 -13.12
C LYS A 272 -25.03 11.03 -11.65
N ASN A 273 -25.05 10.05 -10.77
CA ASN A 273 -25.29 10.19 -9.34
C ASN A 273 -24.06 9.89 -8.47
N LEU A 274 -22.89 9.63 -9.05
CA LEU A 274 -21.63 9.40 -8.32
C LEU A 274 -20.81 10.70 -8.21
N VAL A 275 -20.44 11.07 -7.01
CA VAL A 275 -19.50 12.14 -6.71
C VAL A 275 -18.23 11.53 -6.14
N HIS A 276 -17.12 11.56 -6.87
CA HIS A 276 -15.82 11.06 -6.43
C HIS A 276 -14.93 12.22 -6.00
N VAL A 277 -14.70 12.35 -4.69
CA VAL A 277 -13.82 13.35 -4.08
C VAL A 277 -12.49 12.72 -3.77
N VAL A 278 -11.42 13.23 -4.37
CA VAL A 278 -10.04 12.76 -4.12
C VAL A 278 -9.31 13.79 -3.28
N ILE A 279 -9.00 13.44 -2.05
CA ILE A 279 -8.19 14.28 -1.15
C ILE A 279 -6.71 14.00 -1.47
N ASN A 280 -6.11 14.96 -2.18
CA ASN A 280 -4.73 14.84 -2.63
C ASN A 280 -3.80 15.62 -1.71
N ASN A 281 -3.17 14.94 -0.75
CA ASN A 281 -2.09 15.51 0.06
C ASN A 281 -0.69 15.14 -0.47
N GLY A 282 -0.60 14.35 -1.53
CA GLY A 282 0.65 13.90 -2.14
C GLY A 282 1.50 12.99 -1.26
N ALA A 283 0.88 12.33 -0.27
CA ALA A 283 1.64 11.60 0.73
C ALA A 283 0.91 10.36 1.28
N HIS A 284 1.69 9.33 1.59
CA HIS A 284 1.27 8.19 2.41
C HIS A 284 1.31 8.58 3.90
N GLU A 285 0.37 9.41 4.33
CA GLU A 285 0.39 10.05 5.65
C GLU A 285 0.36 9.05 6.82
N THR A 286 -0.39 7.97 6.69
CA THR A 286 -0.54 6.95 7.75
C THR A 286 0.73 6.13 8.00
N VAL A 287 1.70 6.20 7.09
CA VAL A 287 2.95 5.44 7.14
C VAL A 287 4.20 6.32 7.18
N GLY A 288 4.06 7.55 7.65
CA GLY A 288 5.18 8.45 7.88
C GLY A 288 5.29 9.62 6.91
N GLY A 289 4.36 9.75 5.95
CA GLY A 289 4.31 10.91 5.06
C GLY A 289 5.18 10.80 3.81
N MET A 290 5.62 9.59 3.44
CA MET A 290 6.35 9.39 2.19
C MET A 290 5.53 9.90 1.00
N PRO A 291 6.17 10.58 0.03
CA PRO A 291 5.45 11.18 -1.08
C PRO A 291 4.84 10.13 -2.02
N THR A 292 3.67 10.46 -2.57
CA THR A 292 3.08 9.77 -3.70
C THR A 292 3.46 10.47 -5.01
N VAL A 293 3.24 9.81 -6.15
CA VAL A 293 3.41 10.46 -7.46
C VAL A 293 2.29 11.45 -7.81
N ALA A 294 1.25 11.54 -6.98
CA ALA A 294 0.09 12.40 -7.22
C ALA A 294 0.45 13.89 -7.34
N GLN A 295 1.56 14.33 -6.72
CA GLN A 295 2.05 15.71 -6.88
C GLN A 295 2.62 16.02 -8.27
N ARG A 296 2.89 15.00 -9.08
CA ARG A 296 3.51 15.13 -10.42
C ARG A 296 2.52 14.90 -11.56
N ILE A 297 1.26 14.61 -11.24
CA ILE A 297 0.21 14.33 -12.21
C ILE A 297 -1.04 15.17 -11.91
N ASP A 298 -1.85 15.41 -12.92
CA ASP A 298 -3.17 16.07 -12.77
C ASP A 298 -4.26 14.98 -12.75
N LEU A 299 -4.68 14.57 -11.54
CA LEU A 299 -5.75 13.61 -11.34
C LEU A 299 -7.09 14.06 -11.94
N THR A 300 -7.37 15.38 -11.93
CA THR A 300 -8.59 15.93 -12.51
C THR A 300 -8.60 15.81 -14.04
N ALA A 301 -7.45 16.10 -14.69
CA ALA A 301 -7.30 15.91 -16.13
C ALA A 301 -7.42 14.43 -16.52
N ILE A 302 -6.84 13.51 -15.72
CA ILE A 302 -6.95 12.06 -15.94
C ILE A 302 -8.41 11.62 -15.83
N ALA A 303 -9.14 12.04 -14.78
CA ALA A 303 -10.54 11.71 -14.62
C ALA A 303 -11.38 12.20 -15.80
N LYS A 304 -11.18 13.45 -16.24
CA LYS A 304 -11.86 14.01 -17.43
C LYS A 304 -11.54 13.25 -18.71
N ALA A 305 -10.31 12.75 -18.87
CA ALA A 305 -9.92 11.97 -20.05
C ALA A 305 -10.54 10.56 -20.05
N CYS A 306 -10.95 10.07 -18.87
CA CYS A 306 -11.64 8.80 -18.75
C CYS A 306 -13.15 8.88 -19.06
N GLY A 307 -13.76 10.06 -19.09
CA GLY A 307 -15.17 10.25 -19.42
C GLY A 307 -15.95 11.10 -18.42
#